data_84bb21f000a4b896fbe8dab2ea7ea08f
#
_entry.id   84bb21f000a4b896fbe8dab2ea7ea08f
#
_cell.length_a   1.000
_cell.length_b   1.000
_cell.length_c   1.000
_cell.angle_alpha   90.00
_cell.angle_beta   90.00
_cell.angle_gamma   90.00
#
_symmetry.space_group_name_H-M   'P 1'
#
loop_
_entity.id
_entity.type
_entity.pdbx_description
1 polymer ?
#
loop_
_entity_poly.entity_id
_entity_poly.type
_entity_poly.pdbx_seq_one_letter_code
_entity_poly.pdbx_strand_id
1 'polypeptide(L)' 'ERDPRMDALSVLGLDASATQDVIKQAFRQLVKQHHPDVGGSAESFRRVNDAYQLLMS' A
#
# COMPACT_ATOMS: atom_id res chain seq x y z
N GLU A 1 7.40 -8.40 18.49
CA GLU A 1 7.39 -7.03 17.96
C GLU A 1 7.03 -7.03 16.48
N ARG A 2 6.20 -6.10 16.09
CA ARG A 2 5.83 -5.95 14.69
C ARG A 2 6.84 -5.08 13.96
N ASP A 3 7.25 -5.55 12.80
CA ASP A 3 8.09 -4.77 11.90
C ASP A 3 7.18 -3.83 11.10
N PRO A 4 7.38 -2.49 11.19
CA PRO A 4 6.55 -1.55 10.42
C PRO A 4 6.56 -1.84 8.93
N ARG A 5 7.68 -2.32 8.41
CA ARG A 5 7.78 -2.66 6.99
C ARG A 5 6.87 -3.83 6.63
N MET A 6 6.82 -4.84 7.51
CA MET A 6 5.93 -6.00 7.28
C MET A 6 4.47 -5.59 7.34
N ASP A 7 4.13 -4.70 8.27
CA ASP A 7 2.77 -4.19 8.35
C ASP A 7 2.40 -3.42 7.07
N ALA A 8 3.32 -2.61 6.56
CA ALA A 8 3.08 -1.86 5.34
C ALA A 8 2.90 -2.79 4.13
N LEU A 9 3.73 -3.83 4.02
CA LEU A 9 3.59 -4.83 2.97
C LEU A 9 2.24 -5.53 3.04
N SER A 10 1.79 -5.85 4.27
CA SER A 10 0.50 -6.49 4.48
C SER A 10 -0.64 -5.60 4.02
N VAL A 11 -0.55 -4.29 4.27
CA VAL A 11 -1.56 -3.33 3.81
C VAL A 11 -1.69 -3.38 2.30
N LEU A 12 -0.57 -3.56 1.59
CA LEU A 12 -0.57 -3.65 0.12
C LEU A 12 -0.86 -5.06 -0.38
N GLY A 13 -1.05 -6.03 0.52
CA GLY A 13 -1.30 -7.42 0.14
C GLY A 13 -0.04 -8.15 -0.34
N LEU A 14 1.13 -7.72 0.13
CA LEU A 14 2.40 -8.27 -0.31
C LEU A 14 3.10 -9.00 0.83
N ASP A 15 4.12 -9.79 0.47
CA ASP A 15 4.95 -10.49 1.44
C ASP A 15 6.35 -9.86 1.54
N ALA A 16 7.22 -10.46 2.37
CA ALA A 16 8.54 -9.92 2.61
C ALA A 16 9.46 -9.96 1.40
N SER A 17 9.11 -10.76 0.39
CA SER A 17 9.93 -10.90 -0.82
C SER A 17 9.58 -9.87 -1.89
N ALA A 18 8.61 -8.99 -1.64
CA ALA A 18 8.18 -8.00 -2.63
C ALA A 18 9.31 -7.03 -2.97
N THR A 19 9.55 -6.85 -4.26
CA THR A 19 10.54 -5.88 -4.76
C THR A 19 9.91 -4.49 -4.86
N GLN A 20 10.74 -3.48 -5.11
CA GLN A 20 10.23 -2.12 -5.31
C GLN A 20 9.26 -2.05 -6.48
N ASP A 21 9.54 -2.76 -7.55
CA ASP A 21 8.65 -2.79 -8.71
C ASP A 21 7.28 -3.37 -8.36
N VAL A 22 7.27 -4.46 -7.59
CA VAL A 22 6.03 -5.09 -7.14
C VAL A 22 5.27 -4.14 -6.22
N ILE A 23 5.98 -3.45 -5.33
CA ILE A 23 5.35 -2.49 -4.42
C ILE A 23 4.67 -1.37 -5.21
N LYS A 24 5.35 -0.83 -6.23
CA LYS A 24 4.78 0.23 -7.06
C LYS A 24 3.55 -0.25 -7.81
N GLN A 25 3.59 -1.45 -8.37
CA GLN A 25 2.45 -2.00 -9.10
C GLN A 25 1.26 -2.22 -8.18
N ALA A 26 1.50 -2.78 -7.00
CA ALA A 26 0.45 -3.01 -6.03
C ALA A 26 -0.18 -1.69 -5.60
N PHE A 27 0.64 -0.67 -5.36
CA PHE A 27 0.16 0.65 -4.97
C PHE A 27 -0.75 1.24 -6.05
N ARG A 28 -0.32 1.18 -7.31
CA ARG A 28 -1.13 1.71 -8.42
C ARG A 28 -2.49 1.04 -8.51
N GLN A 29 -2.53 -0.28 -8.35
CA GLN A 29 -3.79 -1.01 -8.41
C GLN A 29 -4.70 -0.62 -7.25
N LEU A 30 -4.15 -0.51 -6.05
CA LEU A 30 -4.94 -0.16 -4.88
C LEU A 30 -5.44 1.29 -4.96
N VAL A 31 -4.65 2.19 -5.51
CA VAL A 31 -5.09 3.58 -5.71
C VAL A 31 -6.31 3.61 -6.63
N LYS A 32 -6.28 2.84 -7.69
CA LYS A 32 -7.42 2.78 -8.61
C LYS A 32 -8.67 2.23 -7.94
N GLN A 33 -8.51 1.24 -7.06
CA GLN A 33 -9.64 0.61 -6.38
C GLN A 33 -10.19 1.46 -5.25
N HIS A 34 -9.33 2.20 -4.54
CA HIS A 34 -9.70 2.90 -3.32
C HIS A 34 -9.76 4.41 -3.47
N HIS A 35 -9.53 4.92 -4.67
CA HIS A 35 -9.57 6.37 -4.90
C HIS A 35 -10.98 6.90 -4.62
N PRO A 36 -11.11 8.05 -3.91
CA PRO A 36 -12.43 8.60 -3.61
C PRO A 36 -13.30 8.85 -4.83
N ASP A 37 -12.70 9.19 -5.96
CA ASP A 37 -13.44 9.47 -7.20
C ASP A 37 -14.15 8.24 -7.76
N VAL A 38 -13.67 7.04 -7.43
CA VAL A 38 -14.30 5.79 -7.89
C VAL A 38 -15.10 5.13 -6.76
N GLY A 39 -15.45 5.90 -5.74
CA GLY A 39 -16.27 5.40 -4.64
C GLY A 39 -15.48 4.74 -3.52
N GLY A 40 -14.17 4.83 -3.54
CA GLY A 40 -13.34 4.28 -2.48
C GLY A 40 -13.38 5.14 -1.22
N SER A 41 -12.95 4.55 -0.09
CA SER A 41 -12.88 5.23 1.18
C SER A 41 -11.60 6.07 1.24
N ALA A 42 -11.71 7.33 1.65
CA ALA A 42 -10.54 8.19 1.84
C ALA A 42 -9.61 7.62 2.92
N GLU A 43 -10.17 6.98 3.93
CA GLU A 43 -9.39 6.35 5.00
C GLU A 43 -8.57 5.20 4.46
N SER A 44 -9.16 4.35 3.63
CA SER A 44 -8.45 3.23 3.01
C SER A 44 -7.34 3.73 2.09
N PHE A 45 -7.63 4.76 1.31
CA PHE A 45 -6.64 5.37 0.42
C PHE A 45 -5.45 5.90 1.22
N ARG A 46 -5.73 6.60 2.32
CA ARG A 46 -4.69 7.15 3.18
C ARG A 46 -3.79 6.05 3.74
N ARG A 47 -4.39 4.95 4.18
CA ARG A 47 -3.64 3.81 4.72
C ARG A 47 -2.69 3.22 3.68
N VAL A 48 -3.18 3.04 2.46
CA VAL A 48 -2.37 2.53 1.36
C VAL A 48 -1.21 3.49 1.06
N ASN A 49 -1.52 4.79 1.01
CA ASN A 49 -0.50 5.80 0.73
C ASN A 49 0.58 5.83 1.80
N ASP A 50 0.18 5.76 3.06
CA ASP A 50 1.13 5.75 4.17
C ASP A 50 2.05 4.54 4.11
N ALA A 51 1.48 3.36 3.80
CA ALA A 51 2.27 2.14 3.66
C ALA A 51 3.28 2.27 2.52
N TYR A 52 2.85 2.82 1.40
CA TYR A 52 3.72 3.01 0.26
C TYR A 52 4.89 3.94 0.59
N GLN A 53 4.60 5.05 1.24
CA GLN A 53 5.65 6.01 1.60
C GLN A 53 6.67 5.39 2.55
N LEU A 54 6.20 4.61 3.51
CA LEU A 54 7.10 3.92 4.45
C LEU A 54 8.03 2.95 3.73
N LEU A 55 7.50 2.22 2.75
CA LEU A 55 8.27 1.23 2.02
C LEU A 55 9.27 1.86 1.05
N MET A 56 8.96 3.04 0.56
CA MET A 56 9.79 3.72 -0.45
C MET A 56 10.72 4.78 0.13
N SER A 57 10.64 5.04 1.42
CA SER A 57 11.51 6.04 2.06
C SER A 57 12.86 5.48 2.48
#